data_1aa56b142273e8df083bdf4905234fe2
#
_entry.id   1aa56b142273e8df083bdf4905234fe2
#
_cell.length_a   1.000
_cell.length_b   1.000
_cell.length_c   1.000
_cell.angle_alpha   90.00
_cell.angle_beta   90.00
_cell.angle_gamma   90.00
#
_symmetry.space_group_name_H-M   'P 1'
#
loop_
_entity.id
_entity.type
_entity.pdbx_description
1 polymer ?
#
loop_
_entity_poly.entity_id
_entity_poly.type
_entity_poly.pdbx_seq_one_letter_code
_entity_poly.pdbx_strand_id
1 'polypeptide(L)'
;MFWFWLFVAVGGVALIAYCIYYYLPPSGDKNKKHIFAVSKLQVAMLVGSYPGVQSQLTELALNYDVESATDRAEFLQECVLIVLRSRDNWTHVCGNSQIFASREEAAQIFNKLSIQERSKLSVETLSVVNGDIRRRQSVSAGDKGPGEYIVVTFLIGTEDVRPLFGDIRDVGKLKIALEKSAATPAENLLIFELIWSPQEETDSLTGDELLSSYADLIQVDS
;
A
#
# COMPACT_ATOMS: atom_id res chain seq x y z
N MET A 1 2.08 -26.14 61.03
CA MET A 1 3.00 -26.43 59.90
C MET A 1 2.27 -26.83 58.63
N PHE A 2 1.18 -27.56 58.70
CA PHE A 2 0.40 -28.03 57.55
C PHE A 2 -0.26 -26.89 56.72
N TRP A 3 -0.77 -25.85 57.35
CA TRP A 3 -1.42 -24.72 56.71
C TRP A 3 -0.48 -23.82 55.90
N PHE A 4 0.79 -23.72 56.28
CA PHE A 4 1.80 -22.94 55.55
C PHE A 4 2.08 -23.53 54.15
N TRP A 5 2.18 -24.87 54.08
CA TRP A 5 2.37 -25.57 52.79
C TRP A 5 1.17 -25.49 51.86
N LEU A 6 -0.05 -25.36 52.45
CA LEU A 6 -1.27 -25.23 51.65
C LEU A 6 -1.37 -23.84 51.02
N PHE A 7 -0.93 -22.78 51.72
CA PHE A 7 -0.85 -21.44 51.14
C PHE A 7 0.23 -21.32 50.05
N VAL A 8 1.35 -21.97 50.20
CA VAL A 8 2.42 -21.99 49.17
C VAL A 8 1.97 -22.76 47.93
N ALA A 9 1.25 -23.87 48.10
CA ALA A 9 0.74 -24.65 46.98
C ALA A 9 -0.34 -23.89 46.18
N VAL A 10 -1.29 -23.25 46.85
CA VAL A 10 -2.36 -22.45 46.22
C VAL A 10 -1.80 -21.21 45.58
N GLY A 11 -0.85 -20.51 46.20
CA GLY A 11 -0.16 -19.34 45.63
C GLY A 11 0.65 -19.69 44.39
N GLY A 12 1.34 -20.86 44.43
CA GLY A 12 2.11 -21.34 43.27
C GLY A 12 1.23 -21.67 42.06
N VAL A 13 0.10 -22.33 42.28
CA VAL A 13 -0.86 -22.64 41.22
C VAL A 13 -1.48 -21.37 40.62
N ALA A 14 -1.83 -20.39 41.45
CA ALA A 14 -2.35 -19.11 41.00
C ALA A 14 -1.32 -18.31 40.18
N LEU A 15 -0.04 -18.34 40.56
CA LEU A 15 1.04 -17.68 39.86
C LEU A 15 1.34 -18.36 38.51
N ILE A 16 1.30 -19.67 38.47
CA ILE A 16 1.44 -20.45 37.23
C ILE A 16 0.25 -20.17 36.29
N ALA A 17 -0.99 -20.16 36.81
CA ALA A 17 -2.17 -19.83 36.02
C ALA A 17 -2.13 -18.38 35.50
N TYR A 18 -1.63 -17.44 36.29
CA TYR A 18 -1.43 -16.05 35.88
C TYR A 18 -0.34 -15.93 34.83
N CYS A 19 0.79 -16.62 34.94
CA CYS A 19 1.82 -16.69 33.94
C CYS A 19 1.31 -17.33 32.64
N ILE A 20 0.56 -18.43 32.73
CA ILE A 20 -0.07 -19.09 31.59
C ILE A 20 -1.06 -18.11 30.91
N TYR A 21 -1.89 -17.41 31.63
CA TYR A 21 -2.82 -16.41 31.12
C TYR A 21 -2.11 -15.23 30.43
N TYR A 22 -0.97 -14.79 30.99
CA TYR A 22 -0.25 -13.61 30.48
C TYR A 22 0.73 -13.93 29.32
N TYR A 23 1.29 -15.14 29.30
CA TYR A 23 2.31 -15.54 28.33
C TYR A 23 1.81 -16.50 27.24
N LEU A 24 0.64 -17.14 27.40
CA LEU A 24 0.00 -17.74 26.25
C LEU A 24 -0.77 -16.64 25.51
N PRO A 25 -0.44 -16.40 24.23
CA PRO A 25 -1.30 -15.58 23.40
C PRO A 25 -2.70 -16.23 23.44
N PRO A 26 -3.78 -15.44 23.51
CA PRO A 26 -5.12 -15.99 23.42
C PRO A 26 -5.12 -16.91 22.21
N SER A 27 -5.48 -18.17 22.39
CA SER A 27 -5.57 -19.15 21.32
C SER A 27 -6.47 -18.53 20.25
N GLY A 28 -5.85 -18.06 19.17
CA GLY A 28 -6.55 -17.42 18.06
C GLY A 28 -7.67 -18.36 17.70
N ASP A 29 -8.86 -17.82 17.61
CA ASP A 29 -10.08 -18.54 17.27
C ASP A 29 -9.79 -19.35 16.00
N LYS A 30 -9.48 -20.65 16.16
CA LYS A 30 -9.12 -21.59 15.09
C LYS A 30 -10.23 -21.75 14.04
N ASN A 31 -11.36 -21.03 14.25
CA ASN A 31 -12.51 -21.05 13.38
C ASN A 31 -12.65 -19.75 12.54
N LYS A 32 -11.73 -18.79 12.65
CA LYS A 32 -11.72 -17.64 11.76
C LYS A 32 -11.24 -18.07 10.39
N LYS A 33 -12.15 -18.09 9.43
CA LYS A 33 -11.85 -18.35 8.03
C LYS A 33 -10.97 -17.20 7.52
N HIS A 34 -9.74 -17.51 7.13
CA HIS A 34 -8.88 -16.59 6.43
C HIS A 34 -9.51 -16.24 5.08
N ILE A 35 -9.42 -15.00 4.69
CA ILE A 35 -9.86 -14.51 3.39
C ILE A 35 -8.64 -13.97 2.64
N PHE A 36 -8.70 -14.07 1.32
CA PHE A 36 -7.74 -13.41 0.45
C PHE A 36 -8.33 -12.08 0.01
N ALA A 37 -7.57 -11.02 0.14
CA ALA A 37 -8.03 -9.70 -0.25
C ALA A 37 -7.02 -9.04 -1.18
N VAL A 38 -7.54 -8.32 -2.18
CA VAL A 38 -6.76 -7.43 -3.04
C VAL A 38 -7.26 -6.02 -2.80
N SER A 39 -6.36 -5.17 -2.36
CA SER A 39 -6.62 -3.78 -2.03
C SER A 39 -5.91 -2.87 -3.01
N LYS A 40 -6.65 -1.94 -3.61
CA LYS A 40 -6.10 -0.85 -4.42
C LYS A 40 -6.31 0.46 -3.68
N LEU A 41 -5.25 1.23 -3.52
CA LEU A 41 -5.25 2.56 -2.92
C LEU A 41 -4.55 3.51 -3.86
N GLN A 42 -5.19 4.61 -4.23
CA GLN A 42 -4.64 5.64 -5.09
C GLN A 42 -4.78 7.01 -4.45
N VAL A 43 -3.74 7.80 -4.57
CA VAL A 43 -3.73 9.20 -4.16
C VAL A 43 -3.07 10.04 -5.25
N ALA A 44 -3.79 11.08 -5.69
CA ALA A 44 -3.18 12.13 -6.49
C ALA A 44 -2.79 13.28 -5.56
N MET A 45 -1.64 13.84 -5.82
CA MET A 45 -1.10 14.95 -5.04
C MET A 45 -0.45 15.98 -5.94
N LEU A 46 -0.42 17.23 -5.47
CA LEU A 46 0.32 18.30 -6.15
C LEU A 46 1.82 18.02 -6.11
N VAL A 47 2.50 18.38 -7.17
CA VAL A 47 3.97 18.35 -7.21
C VAL A 47 4.48 19.33 -6.15
N GLY A 48 5.10 18.79 -5.13
CA GLY A 48 5.58 19.58 -3.99
C GLY A 48 6.99 20.13 -4.19
N SER A 49 7.52 20.74 -3.12
CA SER A 49 8.90 21.21 -3.07
C SER A 49 9.89 20.05 -3.09
N TYR A 50 11.09 20.27 -3.63
CA TYR A 50 12.18 19.29 -3.66
C TYR A 50 12.69 18.94 -2.24
N PRO A 51 13.05 17.66 -1.94
CA PRO A 51 12.86 16.49 -2.81
C PRO A 51 11.39 16.08 -2.90
N GLY A 52 10.90 15.93 -4.12
CA GLY A 52 9.53 15.49 -4.39
C GLY A 52 9.27 14.04 -3.95
N VAL A 53 8.00 13.64 -3.93
CA VAL A 53 7.62 12.26 -3.62
C VAL A 53 8.21 11.28 -4.64
N GLN A 54 8.27 11.65 -5.91
CA GLN A 54 8.82 10.83 -6.99
C GLN A 54 10.28 10.46 -6.74
N SER A 55 11.15 11.43 -6.42
CA SER A 55 12.57 11.16 -6.13
C SER A 55 12.75 10.30 -4.90
N GLN A 56 11.97 10.53 -3.82
CA GLN A 56 12.03 9.72 -2.62
C GLN A 56 11.59 8.26 -2.89
N LEU A 57 10.50 8.05 -3.65
CA LEU A 57 10.07 6.70 -4.03
C LEU A 57 11.06 6.01 -4.96
N THR A 58 11.66 6.75 -5.90
CA THR A 58 12.69 6.23 -6.81
C THR A 58 13.95 5.83 -6.03
N GLU A 59 14.43 6.69 -5.16
CA GLU A 59 15.60 6.40 -4.31
C GLU A 59 15.36 5.18 -3.43
N LEU A 60 14.18 5.12 -2.79
CA LEU A 60 13.81 3.98 -1.98
C LEU A 60 13.76 2.69 -2.82
N ALA A 61 13.12 2.70 -4.00
CA ALA A 61 12.99 1.53 -4.86
C ALA A 61 14.33 1.03 -5.41
N LEU A 62 15.29 1.92 -5.66
CA LEU A 62 16.62 1.57 -6.18
C LEU A 62 17.54 1.00 -5.09
N ASN A 63 17.34 1.39 -3.84
CA ASN A 63 18.23 1.05 -2.72
C ASN A 63 17.66 -0.05 -1.81
N TYR A 64 16.43 -0.50 -2.05
CA TYR A 64 15.77 -1.49 -1.21
C TYR A 64 15.82 -2.87 -1.86
N ASP A 65 16.42 -3.83 -1.17
CA ASP A 65 16.43 -5.22 -1.59
C ASP A 65 15.31 -5.99 -0.87
N VAL A 66 14.41 -6.61 -1.64
CA VAL A 66 13.23 -7.32 -1.12
C VAL A 66 13.43 -8.82 -1.30
N GLU A 67 14.15 -9.44 -0.37
CA GLU A 67 14.43 -10.89 -0.41
C GLU A 67 13.44 -11.69 0.44
N SER A 68 12.90 -11.10 1.51
CA SER A 68 12.02 -11.78 2.47
C SER A 68 10.64 -11.16 2.58
N ALA A 69 9.73 -11.84 3.28
CA ALA A 69 8.42 -11.29 3.64
C ALA A 69 8.54 -10.06 4.57
N THR A 70 9.55 -10.07 5.45
CA THR A 70 9.82 -8.95 6.36
C THR A 70 10.27 -7.73 5.58
N ASP A 71 11.23 -7.87 4.66
CA ASP A 71 11.71 -6.77 3.82
C ASP A 71 10.57 -6.18 2.98
N ARG A 72 9.67 -7.02 2.48
CA ARG A 72 8.48 -6.57 1.76
C ARG A 72 7.56 -5.71 2.62
N ALA A 73 7.33 -6.11 3.87
CA ALA A 73 6.50 -5.34 4.80
C ALA A 73 7.17 -4.02 5.20
N GLU A 74 8.48 -4.02 5.44
CA GLU A 74 9.25 -2.82 5.73
C GLU A 74 9.27 -1.87 4.51
N PHE A 75 9.46 -2.40 3.30
CA PHE A 75 9.40 -1.59 2.08
C PHE A 75 8.03 -0.94 1.89
N LEU A 76 6.93 -1.67 2.10
CA LEU A 76 5.58 -1.11 2.10
C LEU A 76 5.45 0.01 3.14
N GLN A 77 5.96 -0.20 4.35
CA GLN A 77 5.91 0.78 5.43
C GLN A 77 6.63 2.07 5.06
N GLU A 78 7.84 2.00 4.51
CA GLU A 78 8.61 3.17 4.08
C GLU A 78 7.91 3.93 2.95
N CYS A 79 7.36 3.21 1.93
CA CYS A 79 6.58 3.83 0.87
C CYS A 79 5.36 4.60 1.42
N VAL A 80 4.64 3.99 2.36
CA VAL A 80 3.49 4.63 3.02
C VAL A 80 3.92 5.87 3.80
N LEU A 81 5.05 5.83 4.49
CA LEU A 81 5.55 6.98 5.27
C LEU A 81 5.90 8.17 4.36
N ILE A 82 6.46 7.93 3.17
CA ILE A 82 6.73 8.99 2.18
C ILE A 82 5.41 9.68 1.78
N VAL A 83 4.39 8.89 1.47
CA VAL A 83 3.07 9.43 1.07
C VAL A 83 2.38 10.16 2.23
N LEU A 84 2.43 9.63 3.45
CA LEU A 84 1.84 10.28 4.63
C LEU A 84 2.48 11.63 4.97
N ARG A 85 3.81 11.76 4.76
CA ARG A 85 4.52 13.03 4.96
C ARG A 85 4.12 14.11 3.96
N SER A 86 3.57 13.70 2.81
CA SER A 86 3.11 14.60 1.74
C SER A 86 1.60 14.91 1.83
N ARG A 87 0.98 14.69 2.99
CA ARG A 87 -0.47 14.79 3.19
C ARG A 87 -1.05 16.13 2.76
N ASP A 88 -0.37 17.23 3.03
CA ASP A 88 -0.87 18.59 2.72
C ASP A 88 -0.99 18.85 1.20
N ASN A 89 -0.42 17.96 0.38
CA ASN A 89 -0.49 18.02 -1.07
C ASN A 89 -1.56 17.09 -1.68
N TRP A 90 -2.28 16.29 -0.89
CA TRP A 90 -3.29 15.37 -1.40
C TRP A 90 -4.49 16.12 -1.97
N THR A 91 -4.89 15.75 -3.19
CA THR A 91 -5.98 16.42 -3.92
C THR A 91 -7.10 15.46 -4.31
N HIS A 92 -6.77 14.23 -4.66
CA HIS A 92 -7.76 13.24 -5.06
C HIS A 92 -7.40 11.87 -4.45
N VAL A 93 -8.43 11.10 -4.12
CA VAL A 93 -8.27 9.79 -3.48
C VAL A 93 -9.23 8.78 -4.07
N CYS A 94 -8.80 7.52 -4.09
CA CYS A 94 -9.65 6.38 -4.38
C CYS A 94 -9.07 5.14 -3.71
N GLY A 95 -9.92 4.23 -3.27
CA GLY A 95 -9.45 2.94 -2.79
C GLY A 95 -10.58 2.02 -2.37
N ASN A 96 -10.34 0.74 -2.55
CA ASN A 96 -11.21 -0.31 -2.08
C ASN A 96 -10.43 -1.61 -1.85
N SER A 97 -11.03 -2.54 -1.12
CA SER A 97 -10.54 -3.90 -0.96
C SER A 97 -11.61 -4.88 -1.43
N GLN A 98 -11.21 -5.82 -2.29
CA GLN A 98 -12.05 -6.91 -2.77
C GLN A 98 -11.64 -8.21 -2.08
N ILE A 99 -12.63 -9.02 -1.70
CA ILE A 99 -12.45 -10.28 -0.98
C ILE A 99 -12.66 -11.44 -1.94
N PHE A 100 -11.84 -12.48 -1.81
CA PHE A 100 -11.86 -13.67 -2.65
C PHE A 100 -11.89 -14.94 -1.83
N ALA A 101 -12.49 -15.98 -2.41
CA ALA A 101 -12.61 -17.29 -1.76
C ALA A 101 -11.30 -18.10 -1.84
N SER A 102 -10.45 -17.83 -2.84
CA SER A 102 -9.20 -18.53 -3.06
C SER A 102 -8.03 -17.58 -3.36
N ARG A 103 -6.83 -18.08 -3.11
CA ARG A 103 -5.59 -17.37 -3.41
C ARG A 103 -5.40 -17.16 -4.92
N GLU A 104 -5.80 -18.14 -5.70
CA GLU A 104 -5.68 -18.14 -7.16
C GLU A 104 -6.55 -17.04 -7.77
N GLU A 105 -7.78 -16.91 -7.29
CA GLU A 105 -8.70 -15.86 -7.73
C GLU A 105 -8.17 -14.47 -7.36
N ALA A 106 -7.69 -14.30 -6.13
CA ALA A 106 -7.06 -13.05 -5.69
C ALA A 106 -5.83 -12.69 -6.54
N ALA A 107 -4.96 -13.68 -6.85
CA ALA A 107 -3.78 -13.48 -7.69
C ALA A 107 -4.14 -13.06 -9.12
N GLN A 108 -5.18 -13.63 -9.71
CA GLN A 108 -5.66 -13.25 -11.05
C GLN A 108 -6.13 -11.78 -11.07
N ILE A 109 -6.89 -11.36 -10.05
CA ILE A 109 -7.37 -9.99 -9.95
C ILE A 109 -6.21 -9.02 -9.67
N PHE A 110 -5.29 -9.38 -8.78
CA PHE A 110 -4.08 -8.58 -8.55
C PHE A 110 -3.31 -8.34 -9.84
N ASN A 111 -3.01 -9.40 -10.60
CA ASN A 111 -2.30 -9.29 -11.88
C ASN A 111 -3.07 -8.44 -12.90
N LYS A 112 -4.39 -8.57 -12.97
CA LYS A 112 -5.23 -7.75 -13.85
C LYS A 112 -5.12 -6.27 -13.48
N LEU A 113 -5.22 -5.92 -12.20
CA LEU A 113 -5.08 -4.54 -11.71
C LEU A 113 -3.67 -4.00 -11.96
N SER A 114 -2.63 -4.80 -11.71
CA SER A 114 -1.23 -4.46 -11.99
C SER A 114 -1.02 -4.09 -13.45
N ILE A 115 -1.48 -4.93 -14.38
CA ILE A 115 -1.39 -4.66 -15.83
C ILE A 115 -2.17 -3.39 -16.18
N GLN A 116 -3.36 -3.20 -15.64
CA GLN A 116 -4.19 -2.04 -15.90
C GLN A 116 -3.51 -0.75 -15.43
N GLU A 117 -2.94 -0.72 -14.23
CA GLU A 117 -2.25 0.46 -13.72
C GLU A 117 -0.94 0.74 -14.47
N ARG A 118 -0.17 -0.30 -14.77
CA ARG A 118 1.06 -0.16 -15.59
C ARG A 118 0.78 0.28 -17.02
N SER A 119 -0.37 -0.07 -17.60
CA SER A 119 -0.72 0.37 -18.95
C SER A 119 -0.94 1.89 -19.04
N LYS A 120 -1.26 2.55 -17.94
CA LYS A 120 -1.34 4.02 -17.86
C LYS A 120 0.04 4.67 -18.00
N LEU A 121 1.10 3.99 -17.54
CA LEU A 121 2.50 4.45 -17.65
C LEU A 121 3.03 4.33 -19.07
N SER A 122 2.61 3.32 -19.83
CA SER A 122 3.13 3.00 -21.17
C SER A 122 2.74 4.02 -22.23
N VAL A 123 1.83 4.93 -21.94
CA VAL A 123 1.51 6.06 -22.83
C VAL A 123 2.61 7.13 -22.81
N GLU A 124 3.40 7.20 -21.72
CA GLU A 124 4.43 8.22 -21.49
C GLU A 124 5.87 7.70 -21.62
N THR A 125 6.12 6.40 -21.42
CA THR A 125 7.50 5.87 -21.40
C THR A 125 7.62 4.45 -21.93
N LEU A 126 8.56 4.27 -22.89
CA LEU A 126 9.24 3.02 -23.25
C LEU A 126 8.38 1.94 -23.90
N SER A 127 8.24 1.98 -25.20
CA SER A 127 8.08 0.74 -25.96
C SER A 127 9.46 0.10 -26.14
N VAL A 128 9.80 -0.89 -25.32
CA VAL A 128 10.90 -1.81 -25.62
C VAL A 128 10.36 -2.85 -26.59
N VAL A 129 10.55 -2.64 -27.87
CA VAL A 129 10.27 -3.64 -28.87
C VAL A 129 11.61 -4.21 -29.35
N ASN A 130 11.86 -5.50 -29.06
CA ASN A 130 13.05 -6.24 -29.51
C ASN A 130 14.41 -5.70 -29.03
N GLY A 131 14.50 -5.17 -27.81
CA GLY A 131 15.76 -4.73 -27.23
C GLY A 131 16.20 -3.31 -27.61
N ASP A 132 15.50 -2.66 -28.52
CA ASP A 132 15.70 -1.24 -28.84
C ASP A 132 14.85 -0.37 -27.93
N ILE A 133 15.50 0.34 -27.01
CA ILE A 133 14.90 1.39 -26.19
C ILE A 133 14.60 2.58 -27.11
N ARG A 134 13.43 2.62 -27.68
CA ARG A 134 12.94 3.83 -28.33
C ARG A 134 12.43 4.76 -27.26
N ARG A 135 13.29 5.64 -26.78
CA ARG A 135 12.88 6.86 -26.10
C ARG A 135 11.96 7.61 -27.09
N ARG A 136 10.65 7.55 -26.92
CA ARG A 136 9.79 8.57 -27.51
C ARG A 136 10.16 9.84 -26.76
N GLN A 137 10.86 10.74 -27.45
CA GLN A 137 10.94 12.12 -26.98
C GLN A 137 9.51 12.54 -26.67
N SER A 138 9.29 12.99 -25.44
CA SER A 138 8.09 13.72 -25.06
C SER A 138 7.80 14.69 -26.20
N VAL A 139 6.60 14.62 -26.76
CA VAL A 139 6.12 15.65 -27.69
C VAL A 139 6.34 16.95 -26.94
N SER A 140 7.19 17.79 -27.52
CA SER A 140 7.60 19.07 -26.95
C SER A 140 6.44 19.75 -26.26
N ALA A 141 6.69 20.25 -25.06
CA ALA A 141 5.79 21.01 -24.18
C ALA A 141 5.21 22.31 -24.81
N GLY A 142 4.72 22.23 -26.06
CA GLY A 142 4.24 23.37 -26.81
C GLY A 142 2.81 23.81 -26.49
N ASP A 143 1.98 22.89 -25.96
CA ASP A 143 0.54 23.16 -25.75
C ASP A 143 -0.07 22.44 -24.52
N LYS A 144 0.72 21.81 -23.65
CA LYS A 144 0.22 21.29 -22.39
C LYS A 144 0.21 22.43 -21.35
N GLY A 145 -0.93 22.61 -20.67
CA GLY A 145 -0.98 23.43 -19.46
C GLY A 145 0.07 22.94 -18.44
N PRO A 146 0.40 23.75 -17.42
CA PRO A 146 1.37 23.34 -16.42
C PRO A 146 0.90 22.03 -15.78
N GLY A 147 1.77 21.02 -15.77
CA GLY A 147 1.53 19.79 -15.04
C GLY A 147 1.59 20.09 -13.53
N GLU A 148 0.68 19.52 -12.79
CA GLU A 148 0.51 19.84 -11.36
C GLU A 148 0.46 18.59 -10.49
N TYR A 149 0.19 17.40 -11.07
CA TYR A 149 -0.16 16.21 -10.31
C TYR A 149 0.80 15.05 -10.51
N ILE A 150 0.95 14.28 -9.44
CA ILE A 150 1.48 12.92 -9.46
C ILE A 150 0.44 11.99 -8.85
N VAL A 151 0.38 10.74 -9.32
CA VAL A 151 -0.49 9.70 -8.76
C VAL A 151 0.35 8.58 -8.21
N VAL A 152 0.11 8.20 -6.96
CA VAL A 152 0.73 7.03 -6.33
C VAL A 152 -0.34 5.97 -6.12
N THR A 153 -0.07 4.75 -6.58
CA THR A 153 -0.94 3.59 -6.48
C THR A 153 -0.27 2.49 -5.68
N PHE A 154 -0.95 2.01 -4.65
CA PHE A 154 -0.60 0.82 -3.89
C PHE A 154 -1.54 -0.31 -4.29
N LEU A 155 -0.98 -1.43 -4.73
CA LEU A 155 -1.68 -2.70 -4.89
C LEU A 155 -1.18 -3.65 -3.83
N ILE A 156 -2.07 -4.15 -2.97
CA ILE A 156 -1.71 -4.95 -1.80
C ILE A 156 -2.57 -6.20 -1.78
N GLY A 157 -1.92 -7.38 -1.81
CA GLY A 157 -2.58 -8.67 -1.63
C GLY A 157 -2.30 -9.20 -0.23
N THR A 158 -3.35 -9.54 0.51
CA THR A 158 -3.26 -10.03 1.88
C THR A 158 -4.05 -11.30 2.11
N GLU A 159 -3.60 -12.06 3.12
CA GLU A 159 -4.36 -13.16 3.74
C GLU A 159 -4.60 -12.83 5.20
N ASP A 160 -5.84 -12.54 5.58
CA ASP A 160 -6.22 -12.17 6.94
C ASP A 160 -7.68 -12.58 7.20
N VAL A 161 -8.23 -12.23 8.34
CA VAL A 161 -9.64 -12.44 8.69
C VAL A 161 -10.55 -11.29 8.22
N ARG A 162 -9.98 -10.18 7.78
CA ARG A 162 -10.67 -8.97 7.31
C ARG A 162 -9.89 -8.28 6.18
N PRO A 163 -10.59 -7.55 5.27
CA PRO A 163 -9.92 -6.68 4.31
C PRO A 163 -9.23 -5.51 5.04
N LEU A 164 -8.20 -4.96 4.42
CA LEU A 164 -7.44 -3.84 5.00
C LEU A 164 -8.31 -2.60 5.26
N PHE A 165 -9.17 -2.28 4.30
CA PHE A 165 -10.07 -1.12 4.37
C PHE A 165 -11.29 -1.32 3.47
N GLY A 166 -12.31 -0.47 3.64
CA GLY A 166 -13.45 -0.36 2.72
C GLY A 166 -13.24 0.74 1.67
N ASP A 167 -14.34 1.27 1.12
CA ASP A 167 -14.28 2.37 0.17
C ASP A 167 -13.68 3.64 0.77
N ILE A 168 -12.74 4.23 0.04
CA ILE A 168 -12.04 5.45 0.43
C ILE A 168 -12.49 6.58 -0.49
N ARG A 169 -13.02 7.64 0.13
CA ARG A 169 -13.56 8.82 -0.57
C ARG A 169 -13.23 10.12 0.14
N ASP A 170 -12.41 10.07 1.18
CA ASP A 170 -12.00 11.25 1.96
C ASP A 170 -10.59 11.07 2.54
N VAL A 171 -9.95 12.19 2.89
CA VAL A 171 -8.59 12.26 3.42
C VAL A 171 -8.44 11.48 4.73
N GLY A 172 -9.46 11.50 5.60
CA GLY A 172 -9.42 10.79 6.87
C GLY A 172 -9.38 9.27 6.68
N LYS A 173 -10.23 8.75 5.79
CA LYS A 173 -10.22 7.32 5.44
C LYS A 173 -8.94 6.91 4.71
N LEU A 174 -8.41 7.78 3.82
CA LEU A 174 -7.14 7.53 3.17
C LEU A 174 -6.01 7.38 4.19
N LYS A 175 -5.90 8.31 5.14
CA LYS A 175 -4.90 8.24 6.20
C LYS A 175 -4.99 6.93 6.97
N ILE A 176 -6.20 6.57 7.43
CA ILE A 176 -6.41 5.31 8.18
C ILE A 176 -6.06 4.08 7.33
N ALA A 177 -6.38 4.10 6.04
CA ALA A 177 -6.05 2.99 5.14
C ALA A 177 -4.53 2.85 4.93
N LEU A 178 -3.82 3.95 4.75
CA LEU A 178 -2.35 3.97 4.68
C LEU A 178 -1.72 3.44 5.97
N GLU A 179 -2.16 3.93 7.13
CA GLU A 179 -1.67 3.46 8.43
C GLU A 179 -1.91 1.96 8.63
N LYS A 180 -3.09 1.44 8.25
CA LYS A 180 -3.39 0.01 8.30
C LYS A 180 -2.51 -0.80 7.34
N SER A 181 -2.26 -0.27 6.14
CA SER A 181 -1.40 -0.91 5.16
C SER A 181 0.04 -1.02 5.68
N ALA A 182 0.58 0.05 6.27
CA ALA A 182 1.89 0.05 6.90
C ALA A 182 2.01 -0.89 8.11
N ALA A 183 0.90 -1.11 8.83
CA ALA A 183 0.83 -2.00 9.99
C ALA A 183 0.52 -3.46 9.63
N THR A 184 0.49 -3.81 8.34
CA THR A 184 0.22 -5.18 7.89
C THR A 184 1.36 -6.10 8.31
N PRO A 185 1.12 -7.17 9.10
CA PRO A 185 2.15 -8.12 9.47
C PRO A 185 2.76 -8.80 8.24
N ALA A 186 4.06 -9.09 8.29
CA ALA A 186 4.78 -9.70 7.18
C ALA A 186 4.17 -11.04 6.73
N GLU A 187 3.69 -11.85 7.67
CA GLU A 187 3.03 -13.13 7.42
C GLU A 187 1.68 -13.00 6.68
N ASN A 188 1.01 -11.84 6.83
CA ASN A 188 -0.27 -11.58 6.18
C ASN A 188 -0.12 -10.88 4.82
N LEU A 189 1.05 -10.30 4.54
CA LEU A 189 1.34 -9.59 3.30
C LEU A 189 1.84 -10.58 2.23
N LEU A 190 0.96 -10.99 1.33
CA LEU A 190 1.29 -11.95 0.27
C LEU A 190 2.08 -11.32 -0.87
N ILE A 191 1.63 -10.13 -1.31
CA ILE A 191 2.22 -9.42 -2.44
C ILE A 191 1.95 -7.92 -2.28
N PHE A 192 2.90 -7.11 -2.76
CA PHE A 192 2.78 -5.66 -2.79
C PHE A 192 3.41 -5.12 -4.07
N GLU A 193 2.76 -4.15 -4.68
CA GLU A 193 3.28 -3.39 -5.80
C GLU A 193 3.00 -1.91 -5.61
N LEU A 194 4.03 -1.10 -5.82
CA LEU A 194 3.96 0.34 -5.82
C LEU A 194 4.13 0.85 -7.26
N ILE A 195 3.22 1.72 -7.69
CA ILE A 195 3.25 2.34 -9.00
C ILE A 195 3.06 3.84 -8.81
N TRP A 196 3.86 4.66 -9.45
CA TRP A 196 3.64 6.11 -9.47
C TRP A 196 3.76 6.66 -10.89
N SER A 197 3.03 7.71 -11.18
CA SER A 197 2.96 8.35 -12.49
C SER A 197 2.89 9.87 -12.35
N PRO A 198 3.68 10.61 -13.14
CA PRO A 198 4.80 10.16 -13.96
C PRO A 198 5.97 9.65 -13.14
N GLN A 199 6.87 8.85 -13.75
CA GLN A 199 8.04 8.33 -13.04
C GLN A 199 9.19 9.33 -12.97
N GLU A 200 9.36 10.13 -14.02
CA GLU A 200 10.43 11.13 -14.07
C GLU A 200 10.09 12.31 -13.13
N GLU A 201 11.08 12.71 -12.33
CA GLU A 201 10.93 13.79 -11.35
C GLU A 201 10.59 15.16 -11.97
N THR A 202 11.01 15.37 -13.21
CA THR A 202 10.77 16.60 -13.96
C THR A 202 9.43 16.61 -14.69
N ASP A 203 8.65 15.54 -14.58
CA ASP A 203 7.38 15.37 -15.26
C ASP A 203 6.20 15.37 -14.28
N SER A 204 5.03 15.77 -14.76
CA SER A 204 3.79 15.81 -13.98
C SER A 204 2.58 15.72 -14.86
N LEU A 205 1.45 15.23 -14.32
CA LEU A 205 0.18 15.14 -15.03
C LEU A 205 -0.53 16.50 -14.99
N THR A 206 -1.15 16.86 -16.10
CA THR A 206 -2.13 17.95 -16.14
C THR A 206 -3.45 17.51 -15.50
N GLY A 207 -4.35 18.43 -15.16
CA GLY A 207 -5.67 18.10 -14.67
C GLY A 207 -6.48 17.23 -15.64
N ASP A 208 -6.38 17.49 -16.94
CA ASP A 208 -7.08 16.70 -17.98
C ASP A 208 -6.51 15.28 -18.09
N GLU A 209 -5.19 15.11 -17.99
CA GLU A 209 -4.55 13.79 -17.97
C GLU A 209 -4.92 13.02 -16.71
N LEU A 210 -4.97 13.68 -15.55
CA LEU A 210 -5.43 13.09 -14.31
C LEU A 210 -6.86 12.54 -14.44
N LEU A 211 -7.80 13.37 -14.89
CA LEU A 211 -9.20 12.99 -15.02
C LEU A 211 -9.44 11.92 -16.09
N SER A 212 -8.68 11.94 -17.19
CA SER A 212 -8.83 10.96 -18.28
C SER A 212 -8.25 9.59 -17.92
N SER A 213 -7.10 9.55 -17.25
CA SER A 213 -6.37 8.30 -16.94
C SER A 213 -6.78 7.70 -15.61
N TYR A 214 -7.31 8.50 -14.69
CA TYR A 214 -7.65 8.12 -13.32
C TYR A 214 -9.07 8.57 -12.94
N ALA A 215 -10.04 8.26 -13.79
CA ALA A 215 -11.44 8.69 -13.65
C ALA A 215 -12.13 8.25 -12.33
N ASP A 216 -11.57 7.23 -11.63
CA ASP A 216 -12.09 6.75 -10.35
C ASP A 216 -11.67 7.63 -9.15
N LEU A 217 -10.71 8.53 -9.34
CA LEU A 217 -10.23 9.42 -8.29
C LEU A 217 -11.29 10.47 -7.94
N ILE A 218 -11.49 10.66 -6.66
CA ILE A 218 -12.45 11.63 -6.10
C ILE A 218 -11.66 12.79 -5.51
N GLN A 219 -11.99 14.00 -5.93
CA GLN A 219 -11.41 15.22 -5.36
C GLN A 219 -11.76 15.33 -3.88
N VAL A 220 -10.80 15.71 -3.08
CA VAL A 220 -10.94 15.92 -1.64
C VAL A 220 -10.51 17.32 -1.26
N ASP A 221 -11.20 17.90 -0.29
CA ASP A 221 -10.80 19.16 0.31
C ASP A 221 -9.64 18.90 1.30
N SER A 222 -8.59 19.69 1.17
CA SER A 222 -7.38 19.66 2.01
C SER A 222 -7.61 20.33 3.36
#